data_798bb773911eb4ea2f07d15cd4ef1eb1
#
_entry.id   798bb773911eb4ea2f07d15cd4ef1eb1
#
_cell.length_a   1.000
_cell.length_b   1.000
_cell.length_c   1.000
_cell.angle_alpha   90.00
_cell.angle_beta   90.00
_cell.angle_gamma   90.00
#
_symmetry.space_group_name_H-M   'P 1'
#
loop_
_entity.id
_entity.type
_entity.pdbx_description
1 polymer ?
#
loop_
_entity_poly.entity_id
_entity_poly.type
_entity_poly.pdbx_seq_one_letter_code
_entity_poly.pdbx_strand_id
1 'polypeptide(L)'
;MTLALTAAQYILCENHTPDGEPCERCPHCLQIHKLQHPDLHFAFPVVNRKGQSGDDSAVSLDYIAEWRDILLRRPDITYTDWVKFISDEGKNAQIYKAEASSIIRILSTKPYESDKRVMIIWLPEKINETASNKLLKIIEEPYPKTFFLLVSNDPDRVLGTILSRCQRLNIPPLDPCWMQPRIEPDERQYFFDKFCAMMRLSYMRRIFDMRDWSVEMAGLGRQRQQDFLQYAQSMIRENFILNVSMPEGQSVNYMDDQEAQFSSRFHLYVNHRNVEGIMNELAQAEKDIAQNGAAKIIFFDLSLKLIMLLKQ
;
A
#
# COMPACT_ATOMS: atom_id res chain seq x y z
N MET A 1 -6.79 5.50 -4.54
CA MET A 1 -8.23 5.73 -4.21
C MET A 1 -8.85 6.83 -5.07
N THR A 2 -8.20 7.96 -5.30
CA THR A 2 -8.70 9.10 -6.09
C THR A 2 -9.31 8.69 -7.44
N LEU A 3 -8.59 7.90 -8.24
CA LEU A 3 -9.09 7.47 -9.56
C LEU A 3 -10.38 6.64 -9.46
N ALA A 4 -10.52 5.78 -8.43
CA ALA A 4 -11.74 5.01 -8.23
C ALA A 4 -12.92 5.90 -7.85
N LEU A 5 -12.70 6.97 -7.09
CA LEU A 5 -13.71 7.97 -6.77
C LEU A 5 -14.12 8.78 -8.01
N THR A 6 -13.16 9.19 -8.84
CA THR A 6 -13.44 9.88 -10.12
C THR A 6 -14.20 8.95 -11.08
N ALA A 7 -13.84 7.67 -11.16
CA ALA A 7 -14.57 6.68 -11.95
C ALA A 7 -16.01 6.48 -11.43
N ALA A 8 -16.19 6.41 -10.10
CA ALA A 8 -17.51 6.34 -9.50
C ALA A 8 -18.35 7.59 -9.81
N GLN A 9 -17.72 8.77 -9.76
CA GLN A 9 -18.37 10.03 -10.14
C GLN A 9 -18.79 10.04 -11.60
N TYR A 10 -17.92 9.55 -12.49
CA TYR A 10 -18.27 9.39 -13.91
C TYR A 10 -19.45 8.44 -14.09
N ILE A 11 -19.46 7.29 -13.44
CA ILE A 11 -20.52 6.28 -13.58
C ILE A 11 -21.87 6.82 -13.09
N LEU A 12 -21.90 7.55 -11.98
CA LEU A 12 -23.11 8.05 -11.34
C LEU A 12 -23.55 9.42 -11.83
N CYS A 13 -22.71 10.14 -12.59
CA CYS A 13 -23.05 11.44 -13.15
C CYS A 13 -24.14 11.30 -14.23
N GLU A 14 -25.17 12.13 -14.17
CA GLU A 14 -26.25 12.15 -15.17
C GLU A 14 -25.92 13.03 -16.40
N ASN A 15 -25.07 14.04 -16.20
CA ASN A 15 -24.82 15.06 -17.21
C ASN A 15 -23.33 15.23 -17.47
N HIS A 16 -22.78 14.41 -18.34
CA HIS A 16 -21.36 14.53 -18.73
C HIS A 16 -21.13 15.83 -19.53
N THR A 17 -19.91 16.36 -19.43
CA THR A 17 -19.45 17.47 -20.26
C THR A 17 -19.31 17.02 -21.72
N PRO A 18 -19.23 17.95 -22.70
CA PRO A 18 -18.95 17.58 -24.08
C PRO A 18 -17.66 16.78 -24.28
N ASP A 19 -16.68 16.96 -23.41
CA ASP A 19 -15.41 16.25 -23.40
C ASP A 19 -15.49 14.86 -22.73
N GLY A 20 -16.68 14.48 -22.24
CA GLY A 20 -16.95 13.20 -21.61
C GLY A 20 -16.58 13.12 -20.13
N GLU A 21 -16.33 14.24 -19.46
CA GLU A 21 -16.02 14.29 -18.04
C GLU A 21 -17.27 14.42 -17.15
N PRO A 22 -17.21 14.08 -15.84
CA PRO A 22 -18.30 14.37 -14.91
C PRO A 22 -18.60 15.87 -14.84
N CYS A 23 -19.87 16.25 -14.73
CA CYS A 23 -20.27 17.66 -14.76
C CYS A 23 -19.94 18.46 -13.49
N GLU A 24 -19.55 17.82 -12.41
CA GLU A 24 -19.19 18.35 -11.07
C GLU A 24 -20.27 19.20 -10.36
N ARG A 25 -21.43 19.42 -10.99
CA ARG A 25 -22.49 20.30 -10.48
C ARG A 25 -23.84 19.62 -10.27
N CYS A 26 -24.07 18.42 -10.80
CA CYS A 26 -25.30 17.70 -10.54
C CYS A 26 -25.37 17.18 -9.09
N PRO A 27 -26.56 16.85 -8.55
CA PRO A 27 -26.71 16.34 -7.18
C PRO A 27 -25.81 15.14 -6.90
N HIS A 28 -25.69 14.20 -7.84
CA HIS A 28 -24.83 13.02 -7.70
C HIS A 28 -23.36 13.39 -7.56
N CYS A 29 -22.83 14.28 -8.41
CA CYS A 29 -21.44 14.76 -8.29
C CYS A 29 -21.18 15.43 -6.94
N LEU A 30 -22.09 16.31 -6.49
CA LEU A 30 -21.94 17.02 -5.21
C LEU A 30 -21.99 16.08 -4.01
N GLN A 31 -22.82 15.03 -4.05
CA GLN A 31 -22.87 14.03 -2.99
C GLN A 31 -21.63 13.14 -2.98
N ILE A 32 -21.07 12.81 -4.15
CA ILE A 32 -19.84 12.01 -4.26
C ILE A 32 -18.64 12.78 -3.73
N HIS A 33 -18.52 14.06 -4.00
CA HIS A 33 -17.48 14.91 -3.40
C HIS A 33 -17.49 14.88 -1.86
N LYS A 34 -18.67 14.70 -1.26
CA LYS A 34 -18.85 14.55 0.18
C LYS A 34 -18.76 13.09 0.65
N LEU A 35 -18.55 12.13 -0.26
CA LEU A 35 -18.62 10.69 -0.01
C LEU A 35 -19.94 10.23 0.63
N GLN A 36 -21.05 10.90 0.29
CA GLN A 36 -22.38 10.71 0.89
C GLN A 36 -23.44 10.23 -0.10
N HIS A 37 -23.05 9.87 -1.33
CA HIS A 37 -23.98 9.37 -2.32
C HIS A 37 -24.57 8.01 -1.88
N PRO A 38 -25.91 7.83 -1.86
CA PRO A 38 -26.55 6.62 -1.33
C PRO A 38 -26.27 5.36 -2.16
N ASP A 39 -25.97 5.50 -3.45
CA ASP A 39 -25.63 4.40 -4.35
C ASP A 39 -24.12 4.22 -4.55
N LEU A 40 -23.28 4.92 -3.78
CA LEU A 40 -21.85 4.70 -3.67
C LEU A 40 -21.52 4.00 -2.37
N HIS A 41 -21.05 2.78 -2.46
CA HIS A 41 -20.73 1.93 -1.31
C HIS A 41 -19.24 1.63 -1.23
N PHE A 42 -18.77 1.42 -0.02
CA PHE A 42 -17.37 1.11 0.27
C PHE A 42 -17.25 -0.19 1.05
N ALA A 43 -16.24 -0.97 0.72
CA ALA A 43 -15.75 -2.07 1.53
C ALA A 43 -14.24 -1.91 1.70
N PHE A 44 -13.76 -1.99 2.93
CA PHE A 44 -12.36 -1.78 3.28
C PHE A 44 -11.98 -2.61 4.51
N PRO A 45 -10.68 -2.86 4.74
CA PRO A 45 -10.25 -3.62 5.90
C PRO A 45 -10.62 -2.95 7.21
N VAL A 46 -11.17 -3.71 8.15
CA VAL A 46 -11.59 -3.24 9.49
C VAL A 46 -10.97 -4.09 10.59
N VAL A 47 -10.98 -3.58 11.81
CA VAL A 47 -10.49 -4.27 13.00
C VAL A 47 -11.66 -4.72 13.85
N ASN A 48 -11.70 -6.00 14.23
CA ASN A 48 -12.71 -6.50 15.18
C ASN A 48 -12.52 -5.89 16.57
N ARG A 49 -13.63 -5.48 17.19
CA ARG A 49 -13.64 -5.08 18.60
C ARG A 49 -13.58 -6.33 19.49
N LYS A 50 -13.26 -6.17 20.77
CA LYS A 50 -13.21 -7.29 21.72
C LYS A 50 -14.53 -8.06 21.73
N GLY A 51 -14.46 -9.37 21.51
CA GLY A 51 -15.64 -10.25 21.50
C GLY A 51 -16.31 -10.44 20.13
N GLN A 52 -15.94 -9.70 19.10
CA GLN A 52 -16.44 -9.88 17.74
C GLN A 52 -15.67 -11.00 17.02
N SER A 53 -16.40 -11.93 16.40
CA SER A 53 -15.81 -12.99 15.57
C SER A 53 -16.87 -13.62 14.66
N GLY A 54 -16.44 -14.28 13.60
CA GLY A 54 -17.32 -15.00 12.69
C GLY A 54 -18.34 -14.10 11.99
N ASP A 55 -19.62 -14.39 12.15
CA ASP A 55 -20.69 -13.61 11.51
C ASP A 55 -20.98 -12.28 12.21
N ASP A 56 -20.50 -12.09 13.45
CA ASP A 56 -20.55 -10.81 14.21
C ASP A 56 -19.28 -9.97 14.06
N SER A 57 -18.42 -10.29 13.09
CA SER A 57 -17.24 -9.49 12.81
C SER A 57 -17.63 -8.08 12.34
N ALA A 58 -16.76 -7.10 12.63
CA ALA A 58 -16.94 -5.73 12.19
C ALA A 58 -17.10 -5.64 10.67
N VAL A 59 -17.86 -4.68 10.22
CA VAL A 59 -18.09 -4.36 8.81
C VAL A 59 -17.69 -2.92 8.51
N SER A 60 -17.44 -2.61 7.24
CA SER A 60 -17.03 -1.28 6.79
C SER A 60 -18.03 -0.19 7.20
N LEU A 61 -19.32 -0.51 7.30
CA LEU A 61 -20.35 0.42 7.77
C LEU A 61 -20.12 0.89 9.21
N ASP A 62 -19.51 0.07 10.08
CA ASP A 62 -19.22 0.44 11.47
C ASP A 62 -18.15 1.53 11.59
N TYR A 63 -17.37 1.74 10.51
CA TYR A 63 -16.27 2.69 10.42
C TYR A 63 -16.46 3.69 9.27
N ILE A 64 -17.68 3.82 8.73
CA ILE A 64 -17.91 4.65 7.53
C ILE A 64 -17.71 6.15 7.81
N ALA A 65 -17.93 6.62 9.03
CA ALA A 65 -17.71 8.00 9.41
C ALA A 65 -16.21 8.33 9.42
N GLU A 66 -15.41 7.49 10.04
CA GLU A 66 -13.95 7.57 10.08
C GLU A 66 -13.35 7.45 8.67
N TRP A 67 -13.89 6.55 7.86
CA TRP A 67 -13.48 6.36 6.47
C TRP A 67 -13.70 7.61 5.63
N ARG A 68 -14.86 8.23 5.73
CA ARG A 68 -15.18 9.48 5.04
C ARG A 68 -14.29 10.64 5.50
N ASP A 69 -14.08 10.77 6.80
CA ASP A 69 -13.25 11.82 7.37
C ASP A 69 -11.81 11.74 6.85
N ILE A 70 -11.20 10.56 6.90
CA ILE A 70 -9.82 10.39 6.45
C ILE A 70 -9.65 10.55 4.94
N LEU A 71 -10.59 10.03 4.12
CA LEU A 71 -10.52 10.17 2.67
C LEU A 71 -10.71 11.62 2.19
N LEU A 72 -11.53 12.41 2.88
CA LEU A 72 -11.71 13.83 2.57
C LEU A 72 -10.45 14.64 2.90
N ARG A 73 -9.69 14.24 3.90
CA ARG A 73 -8.42 14.89 4.28
C ARG A 73 -7.25 14.37 3.42
N ARG A 74 -7.22 13.07 3.17
CA ARG A 74 -6.11 12.38 2.50
C ARG A 74 -6.64 11.25 1.59
N PRO A 75 -6.96 11.54 0.34
CA PRO A 75 -7.51 10.53 -0.58
C PRO A 75 -6.50 9.45 -0.99
N ASP A 76 -5.24 9.64 -0.67
CA ASP A 76 -4.10 8.77 -0.94
C ASP A 76 -3.65 7.93 0.26
N ILE A 77 -4.57 7.65 1.17
CA ILE A 77 -4.36 6.89 2.39
C ILE A 77 -3.69 5.53 2.13
N THR A 78 -2.70 5.19 2.96
CA THR A 78 -2.10 3.86 3.01
C THR A 78 -2.84 2.92 3.98
N TYR A 79 -2.59 1.60 3.86
CA TYR A 79 -3.12 0.62 4.82
C TYR A 79 -2.67 0.93 6.26
N THR A 80 -1.41 1.32 6.42
CA THR A 80 -0.83 1.64 7.73
C THR A 80 -1.48 2.88 8.35
N ASP A 81 -1.70 3.94 7.55
CA ASP A 81 -2.38 5.15 8.03
C ASP A 81 -3.81 4.84 8.48
N TRP A 82 -4.52 4.02 7.70
CA TRP A 82 -5.87 3.61 8.03
C TRP A 82 -5.93 2.81 9.33
N VAL A 83 -5.07 1.80 9.49
CA VAL A 83 -5.05 0.97 10.71
C VAL A 83 -4.69 1.80 11.94
N LYS A 84 -3.71 2.71 11.84
CA LYS A 84 -3.36 3.65 12.92
C LYS A 84 -4.53 4.57 13.29
N PHE A 85 -5.33 4.97 12.30
CA PHE A 85 -6.47 5.85 12.52
C PHE A 85 -7.63 5.18 13.27
N ILE A 86 -7.88 3.88 13.01
CA ILE A 86 -8.99 3.13 13.63
C ILE A 86 -8.59 2.29 14.85
N SER A 87 -7.29 2.13 15.12
CA SER A 87 -6.80 1.28 16.22
C SER A 87 -5.42 1.68 16.70
N ASP A 88 -5.28 1.90 18.02
CA ASP A 88 -4.00 2.21 18.67
C ASP A 88 -3.06 1.00 18.82
N GLU A 89 -3.53 -0.23 18.60
CA GLU A 89 -2.87 -1.48 18.98
C GLU A 89 -2.31 -2.26 17.78
N GLY A 90 -1.88 -1.68 16.70
CA GLY A 90 -1.20 -2.40 15.60
C GLY A 90 -1.92 -3.70 15.13
N LYS A 91 -3.24 -3.77 15.29
CA LYS A 91 -4.07 -4.91 14.92
C LYS A 91 -4.10 -5.07 13.40
N ASN A 92 -4.16 -6.31 12.93
CA ASN A 92 -4.31 -6.58 11.51
C ASN A 92 -5.76 -6.36 11.08
N ALA A 93 -6.01 -5.39 10.21
CA ALA A 93 -7.32 -5.14 9.64
C ALA A 93 -7.57 -6.05 8.43
N GLN A 94 -8.77 -6.58 8.31
CA GLN A 94 -9.19 -7.49 7.24
C GLN A 94 -10.62 -7.19 6.78
N ILE A 95 -10.97 -7.70 5.60
CA ILE A 95 -12.35 -7.74 5.11
C ILE A 95 -12.92 -9.12 5.47
N TYR A 96 -13.81 -9.15 6.46
CA TYR A 96 -14.33 -10.37 7.04
C TYR A 96 -15.55 -10.93 6.27
N LYS A 97 -15.96 -12.17 6.59
CA LYS A 97 -17.15 -12.82 6.02
C LYS A 97 -18.43 -12.00 6.23
N ALA A 98 -18.57 -11.32 7.37
CA ALA A 98 -19.69 -10.43 7.66
C ALA A 98 -19.83 -9.31 6.62
N GLU A 99 -18.69 -8.72 6.16
CA GLU A 99 -18.66 -7.71 5.10
C GLU A 99 -19.24 -8.26 3.80
N ALA A 100 -18.82 -9.46 3.38
CA ALA A 100 -19.36 -10.09 2.16
C ALA A 100 -20.89 -10.26 2.24
N SER A 101 -21.42 -10.60 3.42
CA SER A 101 -22.88 -10.68 3.66
C SER A 101 -23.55 -9.32 3.55
N SER A 102 -22.91 -8.29 4.11
CA SER A 102 -23.39 -6.91 4.05
C SER A 102 -23.42 -6.40 2.61
N ILE A 103 -22.35 -6.62 1.83
CA ILE A 103 -22.27 -6.25 0.41
C ILE A 103 -23.41 -6.91 -0.36
N ILE A 104 -23.62 -8.22 -0.22
CA ILE A 104 -24.70 -8.94 -0.93
C ILE A 104 -26.06 -8.37 -0.56
N ARG A 105 -26.30 -8.11 0.73
CA ARG A 105 -27.57 -7.51 1.21
C ARG A 105 -27.81 -6.12 0.61
N ILE A 106 -26.81 -5.25 0.63
CA ILE A 106 -26.88 -3.90 0.06
C ILE A 106 -27.20 -3.99 -1.44
N LEU A 107 -26.46 -4.83 -2.16
CA LEU A 107 -26.61 -4.94 -3.61
C LEU A 107 -27.86 -5.68 -4.07
N SER A 108 -28.52 -6.45 -3.19
CA SER A 108 -29.80 -7.11 -3.50
C SER A 108 -31.00 -6.14 -3.53
N THR A 109 -30.88 -4.94 -2.96
CA THR A 109 -31.90 -3.91 -3.02
C THR A 109 -31.80 -3.11 -4.34
N LYS A 110 -32.82 -2.34 -4.71
CA LYS A 110 -32.73 -1.42 -5.85
C LYS A 110 -31.86 -0.21 -5.51
N PRO A 111 -31.18 0.41 -6.50
CA PRO A 111 -30.53 1.72 -6.29
C PRO A 111 -31.54 2.74 -5.73
N TYR A 112 -31.03 3.70 -4.94
CA TYR A 112 -31.88 4.63 -4.20
C TYR A 112 -32.17 5.93 -4.99
N GLU A 113 -31.15 6.61 -5.48
CA GLU A 113 -31.29 7.88 -6.21
C GLU A 113 -30.88 7.75 -7.69
N SER A 114 -29.86 6.96 -7.98
CA SER A 114 -29.36 6.73 -9.34
C SER A 114 -29.98 5.47 -9.93
N ASP A 115 -29.91 5.34 -11.26
CA ASP A 115 -30.22 4.07 -11.94
C ASP A 115 -29.04 3.10 -11.91
N LYS A 116 -27.89 3.54 -11.42
CA LYS A 116 -26.63 2.79 -11.33
C LYS A 116 -26.15 2.72 -9.88
N ARG A 117 -25.27 1.78 -9.60
CA ARG A 117 -24.66 1.61 -8.29
C ARG A 117 -23.17 1.29 -8.43
N VAL A 118 -22.37 1.82 -7.53
CA VAL A 118 -20.93 1.57 -7.48
C VAL A 118 -20.54 1.00 -6.13
N MET A 119 -19.81 -0.11 -6.13
CA MET A 119 -19.17 -0.71 -4.97
C MET A 119 -17.66 -0.61 -5.13
N ILE A 120 -17.02 0.18 -4.28
CA ILE A 120 -15.56 0.29 -4.22
C ILE A 120 -15.06 -0.65 -3.13
N ILE A 121 -14.19 -1.60 -3.50
CA ILE A 121 -13.50 -2.48 -2.56
C ILE A 121 -12.04 -2.05 -2.49
N TRP A 122 -11.64 -1.47 -1.37
CA TRP A 122 -10.26 -1.04 -1.15
C TRP A 122 -9.45 -2.16 -0.50
N LEU A 123 -8.27 -2.46 -1.04
CA LEU A 123 -7.36 -3.53 -0.64
C LEU A 123 -8.02 -4.93 -0.67
N PRO A 124 -8.47 -5.40 -1.83
CA PRO A 124 -9.07 -6.72 -1.98
C PRO A 124 -8.12 -7.86 -1.59
N GLU A 125 -6.80 -7.64 -1.56
CA GLU A 125 -5.79 -8.54 -1.01
C GLU A 125 -5.92 -8.78 0.50
N LYS A 126 -6.73 -7.99 1.20
CA LYS A 126 -7.05 -8.16 2.63
C LYS A 126 -8.39 -8.88 2.86
N ILE A 127 -9.06 -9.34 1.80
CA ILE A 127 -10.26 -10.17 1.90
C ILE A 127 -9.85 -11.55 2.40
N ASN A 128 -10.50 -12.03 3.47
CA ASN A 128 -10.27 -13.41 3.90
C ASN A 128 -10.91 -14.41 2.92
N GLU A 129 -10.40 -15.62 2.88
CA GLU A 129 -10.82 -16.66 1.92
C GLU A 129 -12.33 -16.96 1.96
N THR A 130 -12.91 -16.98 3.15
CA THR A 130 -14.35 -17.24 3.33
C THR A 130 -15.22 -16.11 2.80
N ALA A 131 -14.80 -14.86 2.97
CA ALA A 131 -15.46 -13.68 2.39
C ALA A 131 -15.31 -13.67 0.87
N SER A 132 -14.12 -13.97 0.38
CA SER A 132 -13.85 -14.05 -1.06
C SER A 132 -14.81 -15.03 -1.74
N ASN A 133 -14.85 -16.26 -1.27
CA ASN A 133 -15.72 -17.31 -1.85
C ASN A 133 -17.20 -16.89 -1.88
N LYS A 134 -17.64 -16.12 -0.88
CA LYS A 134 -19.02 -15.61 -0.82
C LYS A 134 -19.30 -14.51 -1.85
N LEU A 135 -18.27 -13.71 -2.21
CA LEU A 135 -18.40 -12.63 -3.18
C LEU A 135 -18.27 -13.08 -4.63
N LEU A 136 -17.70 -14.27 -4.91
CA LEU A 136 -17.42 -14.71 -6.28
C LEU A 136 -18.64 -14.64 -7.18
N LYS A 137 -19.80 -15.12 -6.73
CA LYS A 137 -21.03 -15.14 -7.54
C LYS A 137 -21.51 -13.75 -7.93
N ILE A 138 -21.46 -12.79 -6.99
CA ILE A 138 -21.95 -11.43 -7.24
C ILE A 138 -20.95 -10.58 -8.03
N ILE A 139 -19.66 -10.94 -7.99
CA ILE A 139 -18.64 -10.31 -8.84
C ILE A 139 -18.74 -10.85 -10.27
N GLU A 140 -19.03 -12.14 -10.44
CA GLU A 140 -19.18 -12.78 -11.75
C GLU A 140 -20.47 -12.35 -12.46
N GLU A 141 -21.59 -12.32 -11.73
CA GLU A 141 -22.90 -11.95 -12.23
C GLU A 141 -23.47 -10.80 -11.37
N PRO A 142 -22.95 -9.57 -11.53
CA PRO A 142 -23.45 -8.44 -10.76
C PRO A 142 -24.89 -8.11 -11.09
N TYR A 143 -25.63 -7.59 -10.13
CA TYR A 143 -26.97 -7.07 -10.40
C TYR A 143 -26.94 -6.00 -11.48
N PRO A 144 -28.00 -5.84 -12.29
CA PRO A 144 -28.02 -4.90 -13.39
C PRO A 144 -27.58 -3.50 -12.95
N LYS A 145 -26.73 -2.85 -13.77
CA LYS A 145 -26.20 -1.50 -13.54
C LYS A 145 -25.38 -1.35 -12.22
N THR A 146 -24.83 -2.46 -11.69
CA THR A 146 -23.91 -2.44 -10.57
C THR A 146 -22.47 -2.57 -11.06
N PHE A 147 -21.60 -1.69 -10.60
CA PHE A 147 -20.19 -1.63 -10.97
C PHE A 147 -19.32 -1.92 -9.74
N PHE A 148 -18.40 -2.86 -9.86
CA PHE A 148 -17.38 -3.13 -8.85
C PHE A 148 -16.07 -2.48 -9.25
N LEU A 149 -15.49 -1.69 -8.35
CA LEU A 149 -14.16 -1.09 -8.50
C LEU A 149 -13.26 -1.63 -7.39
N LEU A 150 -12.33 -2.51 -7.74
CA LEU A 150 -11.38 -3.11 -6.81
C LEU A 150 -10.07 -2.31 -6.89
N VAL A 151 -9.65 -1.72 -5.78
CA VAL A 151 -8.45 -0.89 -5.67
C VAL A 151 -7.40 -1.64 -4.88
N SER A 152 -6.41 -2.19 -5.57
CA SER A 152 -5.31 -2.98 -4.98
C SER A 152 -3.97 -2.30 -5.17
N ASN A 153 -3.11 -2.39 -4.16
CA ASN A 153 -1.70 -2.01 -4.24
C ASN A 153 -0.80 -3.22 -4.53
N ASP A 154 -1.30 -4.44 -4.26
CA ASP A 154 -0.56 -5.69 -4.46
C ASP A 154 -1.49 -6.73 -5.14
N PRO A 155 -1.66 -6.65 -6.46
CA PRO A 155 -2.59 -7.52 -7.18
C PRO A 155 -2.18 -9.00 -7.12
N ASP A 156 -0.91 -9.31 -6.89
CA ASP A 156 -0.43 -10.70 -6.83
C ASP A 156 -0.88 -11.40 -5.53
N ARG A 157 -1.27 -10.65 -4.52
CA ARG A 157 -1.89 -11.17 -3.29
C ARG A 157 -3.41 -11.26 -3.36
N VAL A 158 -4.04 -10.72 -4.37
CA VAL A 158 -5.49 -10.89 -4.57
C VAL A 158 -5.75 -12.33 -5.02
N LEU A 159 -6.75 -12.95 -4.43
CA LEU A 159 -7.10 -14.33 -4.77
C LEU A 159 -7.37 -14.47 -6.28
N GLY A 160 -6.74 -15.44 -6.91
CA GLY A 160 -6.82 -15.67 -8.35
C GLY A 160 -8.26 -15.86 -8.85
N THR A 161 -9.14 -16.37 -7.99
CA THR A 161 -10.58 -16.52 -8.27
C THR A 161 -11.31 -15.19 -8.41
N ILE A 162 -10.88 -14.13 -7.72
CA ILE A 162 -11.39 -12.75 -7.91
C ILE A 162 -10.77 -12.16 -9.18
N LEU A 163 -9.43 -12.26 -9.32
CA LEU A 163 -8.72 -11.67 -10.46
C LEU A 163 -9.24 -12.19 -11.81
N SER A 164 -9.55 -13.48 -11.91
CA SER A 164 -10.08 -14.08 -13.14
C SER A 164 -11.45 -13.53 -13.59
N ARG A 165 -12.16 -12.84 -12.70
CA ARG A 165 -13.48 -12.25 -12.95
C ARG A 165 -13.46 -10.73 -13.09
N CYS A 166 -12.29 -10.13 -12.95
CA CYS A 166 -12.12 -8.67 -13.02
C CYS A 166 -11.25 -8.31 -14.23
N GLN A 167 -11.58 -7.20 -14.86
CA GLN A 167 -10.68 -6.58 -15.83
C GLN A 167 -9.60 -5.82 -15.06
N ARG A 168 -8.34 -6.21 -15.25
CA ARG A 168 -7.20 -5.54 -14.64
C ARG A 168 -6.84 -4.28 -15.41
N LEU A 169 -6.76 -3.16 -14.71
CA LEU A 169 -6.24 -1.90 -15.20
C LEU A 169 -4.96 -1.57 -14.42
N ASN A 170 -3.82 -1.59 -15.10
CA ASN A 170 -2.55 -1.17 -14.50
C ASN A 170 -2.44 0.34 -14.65
N ILE A 171 -2.40 1.04 -13.50
CA ILE A 171 -2.28 2.48 -13.44
C ILE A 171 -0.85 2.78 -12.98
N PRO A 172 0.00 3.29 -13.88
CA PRO A 172 1.34 3.70 -13.47
C PRO A 172 1.22 4.89 -12.50
N PRO A 173 2.12 5.02 -11.54
CA PRO A 173 2.19 6.20 -10.70
C PRO A 173 2.37 7.45 -11.59
N LEU A 174 1.57 8.48 -11.33
CA LEU A 174 1.64 9.75 -12.06
C LEU A 174 2.96 10.49 -11.79
N ASP A 175 3.48 10.31 -10.59
CA ASP A 175 4.76 10.87 -10.16
C ASP A 175 5.58 9.74 -9.52
N PRO A 176 6.82 9.49 -9.98
CA PRO A 176 7.69 8.48 -9.38
C PRO A 176 7.98 8.70 -7.89
N CYS A 177 7.83 9.89 -7.35
CA CYS A 177 7.94 10.12 -5.90
C CYS A 177 6.89 9.32 -5.09
N TRP A 178 5.78 8.89 -5.70
CA TRP A 178 4.79 8.01 -5.07
C TRP A 178 5.29 6.57 -4.86
N MET A 179 6.40 6.19 -5.49
CA MET A 179 7.06 4.91 -5.26
C MET A 179 7.91 4.90 -3.99
N GLN A 180 8.20 6.06 -3.41
CA GLN A 180 8.91 6.14 -2.15
C GLN A 180 7.97 5.86 -0.97
N PRO A 181 8.43 5.11 0.06
CA PRO A 181 7.68 5.01 1.29
C PRO A 181 7.40 6.41 1.84
N ARG A 182 6.14 6.72 2.14
CA ARG A 182 5.79 7.98 2.81
C ARG A 182 6.20 7.87 4.26
N ILE A 183 7.37 8.36 4.55
CA ILE A 183 7.98 8.36 5.87
C ILE A 183 7.96 9.80 6.36
N GLU A 184 7.52 10.02 7.59
CA GLU A 184 7.61 11.35 8.22
C GLU A 184 9.08 11.84 8.22
N PRO A 185 9.33 13.15 8.08
CA PRO A 185 10.68 13.68 7.91
C PRO A 185 11.67 13.22 8.99
N ASP A 186 11.24 13.23 10.27
CA ASP A 186 12.08 12.79 11.39
C ASP A 186 12.40 11.29 11.33
N GLU A 187 11.44 10.48 10.89
CA GLU A 187 11.62 9.04 10.72
C GLU A 187 12.48 8.73 9.50
N ARG A 188 12.36 9.52 8.42
CA ARG A 188 13.22 9.41 7.23
C ARG A 188 14.67 9.65 7.58
N GLN A 189 14.97 10.71 8.37
CA GLN A 189 16.33 11.00 8.86
C GLN A 189 16.86 9.82 9.70
N TYR A 190 16.06 9.28 10.60
CA TYR A 190 16.44 8.11 11.39
C TYR A 190 16.78 6.90 10.51
N PHE A 191 15.95 6.59 9.52
CA PHE A 191 16.19 5.49 8.59
C PHE A 191 17.42 5.70 7.72
N PHE A 192 17.65 6.93 7.28
CA PHE A 192 18.86 7.30 6.55
C PHE A 192 20.12 7.04 7.37
N ASP A 193 20.14 7.46 8.64
CA ASP A 193 21.30 7.23 9.52
C ASP A 193 21.54 5.72 9.74
N LYS A 194 20.47 4.92 9.91
CA LYS A 194 20.57 3.47 10.07
C LYS A 194 21.02 2.76 8.78
N PHE A 195 20.57 3.25 7.63
CA PHE A 195 21.02 2.77 6.32
C PHE A 195 22.50 3.05 6.12
N CYS A 196 22.95 4.28 6.35
CA CYS A 196 24.36 4.66 6.26
C CYS A 196 25.24 3.83 7.20
N ALA A 197 24.78 3.59 8.44
CA ALA A 197 25.47 2.73 9.40
C ALA A 197 25.59 1.30 8.88
N MET A 198 24.48 0.70 8.41
CA MET A 198 24.45 -0.65 7.85
C MET A 198 25.45 -0.80 6.70
N MET A 199 25.43 0.10 5.72
CA MET A 199 26.32 0.04 4.56
C MET A 199 27.78 0.21 4.97
N ARG A 200 28.08 1.15 5.87
CA ARG A 200 29.44 1.39 6.37
C ARG A 200 29.99 0.22 7.15
N LEU A 201 29.20 -0.36 8.07
CA LEU A 201 29.60 -1.52 8.88
C LEU A 201 29.83 -2.75 8.00
N SER A 202 28.97 -2.99 7.01
CA SER A 202 29.13 -4.09 6.05
C SER A 202 30.37 -3.93 5.19
N TYR A 203 30.62 -2.74 4.67
CA TYR A 203 31.83 -2.45 3.89
C TYR A 203 33.12 -2.61 4.70
N MET A 204 33.14 -2.11 5.96
CA MET A 204 34.28 -2.20 6.87
C MET A 204 34.43 -3.57 7.55
N ARG A 205 33.49 -4.49 7.38
CA ARG A 205 33.44 -5.83 8.01
C ARG A 205 33.50 -5.78 9.54
N ARG A 206 32.84 -4.79 10.16
CA ARG A 206 32.81 -4.65 11.63
C ARG A 206 31.73 -5.54 12.26
N ILE A 207 31.99 -6.83 12.33
CA ILE A 207 31.01 -7.86 12.70
C ILE A 207 30.40 -7.63 14.10
N PHE A 208 31.20 -7.19 15.09
CA PHE A 208 30.68 -6.91 16.43
C PHE A 208 29.70 -5.74 16.43
N ASP A 209 30.00 -4.66 15.68
CA ASP A 209 29.12 -3.49 15.59
C ASP A 209 27.88 -3.80 14.77
N MET A 210 27.96 -4.67 13.76
CA MET A 210 26.79 -5.17 13.02
C MET A 210 25.82 -5.92 13.93
N ARG A 211 26.34 -6.72 14.85
CA ARG A 211 25.53 -7.40 15.86
C ARG A 211 24.79 -6.39 16.73
N ASP A 212 25.49 -5.37 17.21
CA ASP A 212 24.91 -4.35 18.08
C ASP A 212 23.87 -3.50 17.31
N TRP A 213 24.16 -3.14 16.06
CA TRP A 213 23.21 -2.51 15.16
C TRP A 213 21.97 -3.41 14.92
N SER A 214 22.14 -4.71 14.73
CA SER A 214 21.01 -5.64 14.54
C SER A 214 20.11 -5.76 15.77
N VAL A 215 20.69 -5.66 16.97
CA VAL A 215 19.94 -5.62 18.24
C VAL A 215 19.11 -4.35 18.34
N GLU A 216 19.67 -3.21 17.95
CA GLU A 216 18.97 -1.94 17.93
C GLU A 216 17.79 -1.97 16.94
N MET A 217 18.02 -2.46 15.72
CA MET A 217 16.96 -2.61 14.71
C MET A 217 15.86 -3.59 15.14
N ALA A 218 16.23 -4.66 15.85
CA ALA A 218 15.26 -5.61 16.41
C ALA A 218 14.38 -4.99 17.52
N GLY A 219 14.84 -3.95 18.19
CA GLY A 219 14.08 -3.19 19.19
C GLY A 219 12.98 -2.31 18.59
N LEU A 220 13.00 -2.08 17.27
CA LEU A 220 11.93 -1.36 16.57
C LEU A 220 10.69 -2.25 16.46
N GLY A 221 9.51 -1.63 16.48
CA GLY A 221 8.27 -2.33 16.17
C GLY A 221 8.29 -2.90 14.75
N ARG A 222 7.61 -4.04 14.55
CA ARG A 222 7.64 -4.80 13.29
C ARG A 222 7.31 -3.97 12.05
N GLN A 223 6.33 -3.09 12.13
CA GLN A 223 5.99 -2.20 11.03
C GLN A 223 7.17 -1.28 10.67
N ARG A 224 7.82 -0.68 11.67
CA ARG A 224 8.99 0.19 11.44
C ARG A 224 10.18 -0.57 10.86
N GLN A 225 10.33 -1.86 11.18
CA GLN A 225 11.36 -2.72 10.57
C GLN A 225 11.09 -2.94 9.08
N GLN A 226 9.83 -3.16 8.69
CA GLN A 226 9.43 -3.27 7.29
C GLN A 226 9.59 -1.93 6.56
N ASP A 227 9.14 -0.83 7.16
CA ASP A 227 9.27 0.52 6.60
C ASP A 227 10.75 0.88 6.36
N PHE A 228 11.65 0.50 7.28
CA PHE A 228 13.09 0.65 7.10
C PHE A 228 13.63 -0.16 5.92
N LEU A 229 13.20 -1.41 5.75
CA LEU A 229 13.66 -2.26 4.63
C LEU A 229 13.16 -1.76 3.29
N GLN A 230 11.94 -1.24 3.22
CA GLN A 230 11.42 -0.56 2.03
C GLN A 230 12.20 0.72 1.72
N TYR A 231 12.52 1.50 2.75
CA TYR A 231 13.39 2.67 2.61
C TYR A 231 14.78 2.29 2.07
N ALA A 232 15.38 1.23 2.62
CA ALA A 232 16.69 0.74 2.17
C ALA A 232 16.66 0.27 0.71
N GLN A 233 15.58 -0.41 0.28
CA GLN A 233 15.38 -0.79 -1.11
C GLN A 233 15.28 0.45 -2.02
N SER A 234 14.55 1.47 -1.60
CA SER A 234 14.46 2.74 -2.34
C SER A 234 15.83 3.39 -2.48
N MET A 235 16.63 3.47 -1.42
CA MET A 235 17.97 4.04 -1.46
C MET A 235 18.93 3.26 -2.40
N ILE A 236 18.86 1.93 -2.41
CA ILE A 236 19.66 1.11 -3.35
C ILE A 236 19.22 1.39 -4.80
N ARG A 237 17.90 1.47 -5.06
CA ARG A 237 17.37 1.82 -6.38
C ARG A 237 17.86 3.19 -6.84
N GLU A 238 17.77 4.22 -6.00
CA GLU A 238 18.20 5.58 -6.33
C GLU A 238 19.71 5.63 -6.63
N ASN A 239 20.52 4.92 -5.84
CA ASN A 239 21.97 4.83 -6.08
C ASN A 239 22.31 4.06 -7.36
N PHE A 240 21.53 3.04 -7.73
CA PHE A 240 21.70 2.34 -9.00
C PHE A 240 21.35 3.24 -10.20
N ILE A 241 20.27 4.02 -10.11
CA ILE A 241 19.86 4.97 -11.16
C ILE A 241 20.95 5.99 -11.43
N LEU A 242 21.68 6.47 -10.42
CA LEU A 242 22.82 7.38 -10.63
C LEU A 242 23.94 6.77 -11.49
N ASN A 243 24.07 5.45 -11.54
CA ASN A 243 25.05 4.77 -12.38
C ASN A 243 24.55 4.47 -13.80
N VAL A 244 23.24 4.61 -14.05
CA VAL A 244 22.67 4.44 -15.38
C VAL A 244 22.73 5.79 -16.08
N SER A 245 23.50 5.87 -17.19
CA SER A 245 23.54 7.07 -18.02
C SER A 245 22.16 7.40 -18.58
N MET A 246 21.51 8.42 -18.03
CA MET A 246 20.25 8.94 -18.55
C MET A 246 20.53 10.06 -19.58
N PRO A 247 19.64 10.24 -20.59
CA PRO A 247 19.72 11.39 -21.48
C PRO A 247 19.68 12.70 -20.68
N GLU A 248 20.45 13.71 -21.10
CA GLU A 248 20.49 15.02 -20.45
C GLU A 248 19.08 15.60 -20.26
N GLY A 249 18.74 15.97 -19.02
CA GLY A 249 17.49 16.64 -18.67
C GLY A 249 16.42 15.79 -17.98
N GLN A 250 16.60 14.49 -17.79
CA GLN A 250 15.69 13.66 -17.00
C GLN A 250 16.34 13.19 -15.70
N SER A 251 16.20 13.96 -14.62
CA SER A 251 16.49 13.46 -13.28
C SER A 251 15.32 12.57 -12.82
N VAL A 252 15.59 11.28 -12.63
CA VAL A 252 14.62 10.28 -12.14
C VAL A 252 14.88 9.96 -10.65
N ASN A 253 15.71 10.77 -9.99
CA ASN A 253 16.11 10.59 -8.59
C ASN A 253 15.25 11.44 -7.67
N TYR A 254 14.83 10.84 -6.56
CA TYR A 254 13.91 11.42 -5.56
C TYR A 254 14.55 11.52 -4.18
N MET A 255 15.85 11.74 -4.11
CA MET A 255 16.61 11.90 -2.87
C MET A 255 16.50 13.33 -2.35
N ASP A 256 16.50 13.48 -1.02
CA ASP A 256 16.72 14.78 -0.40
C ASP A 256 18.21 15.21 -0.49
N ASP A 257 18.52 16.43 -0.04
CA ASP A 257 19.87 16.98 -0.14
C ASP A 257 20.92 16.15 0.61
N GLN A 258 20.56 15.56 1.77
CA GLN A 258 21.48 14.74 2.56
C GLN A 258 21.69 13.36 1.93
N GLU A 259 20.61 12.74 1.47
CA GLU A 259 20.66 11.48 0.73
C GLU A 259 21.48 11.65 -0.56
N ALA A 260 21.28 12.73 -1.30
CA ALA A 260 22.03 13.05 -2.52
C ALA A 260 23.53 13.25 -2.24
N GLN A 261 23.87 13.95 -1.15
CA GLN A 261 25.26 14.15 -0.73
C GLN A 261 25.95 12.82 -0.39
N PHE A 262 25.27 11.91 0.33
CA PHE A 262 25.78 10.57 0.61
C PHE A 262 25.93 9.77 -0.69
N SER A 263 24.89 9.76 -1.51
CA SER A 263 24.80 8.99 -2.73
C SER A 263 25.81 9.42 -3.79
N SER A 264 26.27 10.68 -3.76
CA SER A 264 27.33 11.18 -4.66
C SER A 264 28.63 10.34 -4.59
N ARG A 265 28.86 9.64 -3.47
CA ARG A 265 30.01 8.75 -3.27
C ARG A 265 29.60 7.28 -3.19
N PHE A 266 28.42 7.01 -2.64
CA PHE A 266 27.97 5.64 -2.38
C PHE A 266 27.49 4.92 -3.65
N HIS A 267 26.95 5.64 -4.65
CA HIS A 267 26.46 5.04 -5.89
C HIS A 267 27.51 4.15 -6.59
N LEU A 268 28.81 4.46 -6.44
CA LEU A 268 29.90 3.67 -7.04
C LEU A 268 29.95 2.21 -6.53
N TYR A 269 29.35 1.94 -5.35
CA TYR A 269 29.30 0.61 -4.76
C TYR A 269 28.04 -0.18 -5.17
N VAL A 270 27.09 0.41 -5.89
CA VAL A 270 25.86 -0.22 -6.37
C VAL A 270 25.90 -0.29 -7.89
N ASN A 271 26.19 -1.45 -8.43
CA ASN A 271 26.42 -1.65 -9.87
C ASN A 271 25.54 -2.80 -10.41
N HIS A 272 25.59 -3.05 -11.73
CA HIS A 272 24.82 -4.10 -12.41
C HIS A 272 25.10 -5.53 -11.91
N ARG A 273 26.24 -5.77 -11.24
CA ARG A 273 26.60 -7.09 -10.76
C ARG A 273 26.00 -7.41 -9.40
N ASN A 274 25.81 -6.39 -8.57
CA ASN A 274 25.40 -6.57 -7.18
C ASN A 274 23.99 -6.04 -6.85
N VAL A 275 23.43 -5.15 -7.64
CA VAL A 275 22.12 -4.53 -7.35
C VAL A 275 21.01 -5.56 -7.17
N GLU A 276 20.93 -6.55 -8.05
CA GLU A 276 19.92 -7.60 -7.97
C GLU A 276 20.08 -8.42 -6.69
N GLY A 277 21.32 -8.81 -6.36
CA GLY A 277 21.62 -9.52 -5.12
C GLY A 277 21.24 -8.72 -3.88
N ILE A 278 21.59 -7.43 -3.82
CA ILE A 278 21.25 -6.55 -2.70
C ILE A 278 19.73 -6.40 -2.56
N MET A 279 19.02 -6.15 -3.67
CA MET A 279 17.56 -6.00 -3.66
C MET A 279 16.86 -7.28 -3.20
N ASN A 280 17.30 -8.46 -3.67
CA ASN A 280 16.74 -9.74 -3.28
C ASN A 280 16.92 -10.02 -1.79
N GLU A 281 18.09 -9.71 -1.21
CA GLU A 281 18.33 -9.90 0.23
C GLU A 281 17.50 -8.94 1.09
N LEU A 282 17.34 -7.69 0.68
CA LEU A 282 16.46 -6.72 1.36
C LEU A 282 14.99 -7.15 1.29
N ALA A 283 14.51 -7.59 0.12
CA ALA A 283 13.14 -8.07 -0.07
C ALA A 283 12.88 -9.36 0.73
N GLN A 284 13.87 -10.28 0.78
CA GLN A 284 13.74 -11.50 1.58
C GLN A 284 13.68 -11.17 3.08
N ALA A 285 14.52 -10.25 3.57
CA ALA A 285 14.49 -9.80 4.96
C ALA A 285 13.13 -9.16 5.32
N GLU A 286 12.56 -8.34 4.43
CA GLU A 286 11.22 -7.76 4.62
C GLU A 286 10.14 -8.85 4.74
N LYS A 287 10.18 -9.84 3.85
CA LYS A 287 9.26 -10.98 3.85
C LYS A 287 9.38 -11.80 5.14
N ASP A 288 10.60 -12.09 5.58
CA ASP A 288 10.85 -12.88 6.78
C ASP A 288 10.36 -12.16 8.04
N ILE A 289 10.54 -10.84 8.13
CA ILE A 289 9.98 -10.01 9.21
C ILE A 289 8.45 -10.02 9.15
N ALA A 290 7.85 -9.90 7.97
CA ALA A 290 6.40 -9.98 7.78
C ALA A 290 5.83 -11.34 8.27
N GLN A 291 6.59 -12.42 8.10
CA GLN A 291 6.25 -13.79 8.53
C GLN A 291 6.59 -14.09 10.00
N ASN A 292 6.87 -13.08 10.81
CA ASN A 292 7.22 -13.22 12.23
C ASN A 292 8.61 -13.82 12.51
N GLY A 293 9.55 -13.73 11.58
CA GLY A 293 10.92 -14.14 11.79
C GLY A 293 11.62 -13.33 12.91
N ALA A 294 12.69 -13.87 13.46
CA ALA A 294 13.48 -13.24 14.50
C ALA A 294 14.29 -12.06 13.94
N ALA A 295 13.80 -10.83 14.10
CA ALA A 295 14.36 -9.62 13.50
C ALA A 295 15.87 -9.47 13.75
N LYS A 296 16.35 -9.76 14.96
CA LYS A 296 17.79 -9.71 15.29
C LYS A 296 18.63 -10.60 14.38
N ILE A 297 18.16 -11.82 14.08
CA ILE A 297 18.87 -12.77 13.23
C ILE A 297 18.80 -12.29 11.78
N ILE A 298 17.63 -11.85 11.33
CA ILE A 298 17.40 -11.38 9.96
C ILE A 298 18.29 -10.17 9.64
N PHE A 299 18.31 -9.14 10.49
CA PHE A 299 19.16 -7.96 10.27
C PHE A 299 20.65 -8.27 10.35
N PHE A 300 21.04 -9.21 11.21
CA PHE A 300 22.45 -9.62 11.30
C PHE A 300 22.87 -10.41 10.04
N ASP A 301 22.08 -11.37 9.60
CA ASP A 301 22.31 -12.15 8.38
C ASP A 301 22.37 -11.24 7.14
N LEU A 302 21.41 -10.31 7.01
CA LEU A 302 21.39 -9.30 5.96
C LEU A 302 22.71 -8.51 5.92
N SER A 303 23.19 -8.03 7.09
CA SER A 303 24.45 -7.27 7.18
C SER A 303 25.66 -8.11 6.75
N LEU A 304 25.69 -9.40 7.07
CA LEU A 304 26.76 -10.31 6.66
C LEU A 304 26.75 -10.56 5.15
N LYS A 305 25.57 -10.76 4.55
CA LYS A 305 25.42 -10.97 3.10
C LYS A 305 25.83 -9.72 2.32
N LEU A 306 25.51 -8.53 2.83
CA LEU A 306 25.95 -7.27 2.24
C LEU A 306 27.48 -7.11 2.18
N ILE A 307 28.25 -7.74 3.08
CA ILE A 307 29.72 -7.75 3.00
C ILE A 307 30.22 -8.32 1.66
N MET A 308 29.58 -9.39 1.21
CA MET A 308 29.97 -10.05 -0.03
C MET A 308 29.48 -9.27 -1.27
N LEU A 309 28.26 -8.74 -1.21
CA LEU A 309 27.62 -8.06 -2.31
C LEU A 309 28.24 -6.68 -2.62
N LEU A 310 28.60 -5.90 -1.59
CA LEU A 310 29.22 -4.58 -1.77
C LEU A 310 30.66 -4.62 -2.33
N LYS A 311 31.24 -5.80 -2.49
CA LYS A 311 32.60 -6.00 -3.03
C LYS A 311 32.65 -6.65 -4.40
N GLN A 312 31.50 -6.93 -4.98
CA GLN A 312 31.35 -7.37 -6.36
C GLN A 312 31.33 -6.19 -7.33
#